data_1b0214b9d5f38707c4f7771373fd2b5f
#
_entry.id   1b0214b9d5f38707c4f7771373fd2b5f
#
_cell.length_a   1.000
_cell.length_b   1.000
_cell.length_c   1.000
_cell.angle_alpha   90.00
_cell.angle_beta   90.00
_cell.angle_gamma   90.00
#
_symmetry.space_group_name_H-M   'P 1'
#
loop_
_entity.id
_entity.type
_entity.pdbx_description
1 polymer ?
#
loop_
_entity_poly.entity_id
_entity_poly.type
_entity_poly.pdbx_seq_one_letter_code
_entity_poly.pdbx_strand_id
1 'polypeptide(L)'
;MSEIYGQLESEKLAADNKVAHEIVREINHFGINDRQRWLIIYYLGLELENVDDLKELTGFVKEFKGKDIFISKIYGAAEGDE
;
A
#
# COMPACT_ATOMS: atom_id res chain seq x y z
N MET A 1 20.11 29.44 4.35
CA MET A 1 18.69 29.09 4.58
C MET A 1 18.29 27.81 3.91
N SER A 2 18.59 27.71 2.60
CA SER A 2 18.18 26.49 1.91
C SER A 2 18.86 25.26 2.46
N GLU A 3 20.08 25.40 2.94
CA GLU A 3 20.75 24.25 3.53
C GLU A 3 20.04 23.78 4.76
N ILE A 4 19.68 24.72 5.63
CA ILE A 4 18.97 24.36 6.85
C ILE A 4 17.63 23.74 6.51
N TYR A 5 16.97 24.32 5.52
CA TYR A 5 15.69 23.80 5.10
C TYR A 5 15.85 22.37 4.57
N GLY A 6 16.90 22.14 3.78
CA GLY A 6 17.16 20.83 3.26
C GLY A 6 17.45 19.81 4.35
N GLN A 7 18.14 20.25 5.39
CA GLN A 7 18.42 19.36 6.49
C GLN A 7 17.14 18.95 7.20
N LEU A 8 16.25 19.92 7.41
CA LEU A 8 14.98 19.59 8.07
C LEU A 8 14.16 18.62 7.24
N GLU A 9 14.18 18.79 5.92
CA GLU A 9 13.47 17.86 5.06
C GLU A 9 14.07 16.46 5.15
N SER A 10 15.40 16.39 5.15
CA SER A 10 16.06 15.11 5.27
C SER A 10 15.74 14.45 6.59
N GLU A 11 15.68 15.23 7.65
CA GLU A 11 15.37 14.69 8.95
C GLU A 11 13.95 14.17 9.00
N LYS A 12 13.02 14.90 8.36
CA LYS A 12 11.64 14.43 8.30
C LYS A 12 11.53 13.15 7.54
N LEU A 13 12.23 13.06 6.41
CA LEU A 13 12.21 11.84 5.63
C LEU A 13 12.77 10.67 6.42
N ALA A 14 13.84 10.91 7.15
CA ALA A 14 14.44 9.85 7.96
C ALA A 14 13.48 9.39 9.04
N ALA A 15 12.80 10.34 9.67
CA ALA A 15 11.85 10.02 10.72
C ALA A 15 10.67 9.23 10.14
N ASP A 16 10.17 9.66 8.99
CA ASP A 16 9.07 8.96 8.35
C ASP A 16 9.47 7.55 7.96
N ASN A 17 10.69 7.39 7.45
CA ASN A 17 11.18 6.08 7.10
C ASN A 17 11.26 5.18 8.32
N LYS A 18 11.72 5.73 9.42
CA LYS A 18 11.85 4.93 10.64
C LYS A 18 10.49 4.45 11.11
N VAL A 19 9.51 5.34 11.12
CA VAL A 19 8.16 4.97 11.53
C VAL A 19 7.59 3.93 10.59
N ALA A 20 7.78 4.12 9.28
CA ALA A 20 7.26 3.16 8.32
C ALA A 20 7.87 1.79 8.53
N HIS A 21 9.19 1.74 8.77
CA HIS A 21 9.85 0.46 9.01
C HIS A 21 9.33 -0.21 10.28
N GLU A 22 9.05 0.58 11.30
CA GLU A 22 8.52 0.02 12.54
C GLU A 22 7.14 -0.56 12.32
N ILE A 23 6.31 0.14 11.55
CA ILE A 23 4.97 -0.35 11.26
C ILE A 23 5.03 -1.63 10.45
N VAL A 24 5.90 -1.67 9.44
CA VAL A 24 6.05 -2.86 8.63
C VAL A 24 6.54 -4.04 9.48
N ARG A 25 7.43 -3.75 10.41
CA ARG A 25 7.90 -4.81 11.31
C ARG A 25 6.78 -5.36 12.15
N GLU A 26 5.90 -4.47 12.64
CA GLU A 26 4.75 -4.91 13.42
C GLU A 26 3.82 -5.77 12.57
N ILE A 27 3.58 -5.35 11.35
CA ILE A 27 2.72 -6.10 10.46
C ILE A 27 3.29 -7.48 10.20
N ASN A 28 4.59 -7.54 9.92
CA ASN A 28 5.22 -8.83 9.65
C ASN A 28 5.25 -9.71 10.90
N HIS A 29 5.40 -9.08 12.06
CA HIS A 29 5.39 -9.83 13.31
C HIS A 29 4.02 -10.43 13.55
N PHE A 30 3.00 -9.75 13.09
CA PHE A 30 1.64 -10.23 13.21
C PHE A 30 1.44 -11.52 12.41
N GLY A 31 2.24 -11.73 11.38
CA GLY A 31 2.20 -12.98 10.63
C GLY A 31 1.18 -12.97 9.51
N ILE A 32 1.47 -12.22 8.45
CA ILE A 32 0.57 -12.16 7.31
C ILE A 32 1.19 -12.86 6.12
N ASN A 33 0.36 -13.27 5.20
CA ASN A 33 0.84 -13.89 3.98
C ASN A 33 0.94 -12.86 2.86
N ASP A 34 1.39 -13.31 1.70
CA ASP A 34 1.62 -12.41 0.58
C ASP A 34 0.35 -11.77 0.07
N ARG A 35 -0.73 -12.53 0.01
CA ARG A 35 -1.99 -11.98 -0.44
C ARG A 35 -2.43 -10.84 0.47
N GLN A 36 -2.27 -11.04 1.77
CA GLN A 36 -2.62 -10.00 2.72
C GLN A 36 -1.73 -8.79 2.58
N ARG A 37 -0.45 -8.99 2.24
CA ARG A 37 0.44 -7.86 2.01
C ARG A 37 -0.05 -7.03 0.84
N TRP A 38 -0.45 -7.68 -0.25
CA TRP A 38 -0.95 -6.95 -1.40
C TRP A 38 -2.24 -6.21 -1.09
N LEU A 39 -3.12 -6.84 -0.30
CA LEU A 39 -4.35 -6.17 0.11
C LEU A 39 -4.06 -4.96 0.98
N ILE A 40 -3.10 -5.08 1.88
CA ILE A 40 -2.75 -3.96 2.73
C ILE A 40 -2.19 -2.81 1.89
N ILE A 41 -1.34 -3.13 0.94
CA ILE A 41 -0.81 -2.11 0.04
C ILE A 41 -1.94 -1.41 -0.70
N TYR A 42 -2.89 -2.17 -1.18
CA TYR A 42 -4.02 -1.60 -1.90
C TYR A 42 -4.85 -0.68 -0.99
N TYR A 43 -5.17 -1.14 0.20
CA TYR A 43 -5.98 -0.34 1.11
C TYR A 43 -5.24 0.90 1.58
N LEU A 44 -3.95 0.79 1.83
CA LEU A 44 -3.16 1.97 2.17
C LEU A 44 -3.09 2.93 1.00
N GLY A 45 -3.02 2.40 -0.21
CA GLY A 45 -3.04 3.26 -1.39
C GLY A 45 -4.30 4.07 -1.49
N LEU A 46 -5.42 3.50 -1.07
CA LEU A 46 -6.68 4.23 -1.11
C LEU A 46 -6.71 5.41 -0.14
N GLU A 47 -5.79 5.43 0.83
CA GLU A 47 -5.73 6.52 1.78
C GLU A 47 -4.80 7.64 1.34
N LEU A 48 -4.15 7.49 0.19
CA LEU A 48 -3.26 8.53 -0.29
C LEU A 48 -4.04 9.79 -0.61
N GLU A 49 -3.47 10.92 -0.23
CA GLU A 49 -4.14 12.20 -0.43
C GLU A 49 -3.97 12.72 -1.84
N ASN A 50 -2.88 12.36 -2.49
CA ASN A 50 -2.67 12.78 -3.86
C ASN A 50 -3.47 11.86 -4.78
N VAL A 51 -4.44 12.44 -5.48
CA VAL A 51 -5.35 11.64 -6.29
C VAL A 51 -4.64 10.92 -7.42
N ASP A 52 -3.67 11.56 -8.04
CA ASP A 52 -2.94 10.91 -9.13
C ASP A 52 -2.16 9.71 -8.61
N ASP A 53 -1.50 9.86 -7.47
CA ASP A 53 -0.75 8.76 -6.88
C ASP A 53 -1.69 7.63 -6.49
N LEU A 54 -2.83 7.99 -5.93
CA LEU A 54 -3.81 7.01 -5.52
C LEU A 54 -4.27 6.18 -6.70
N LYS A 55 -4.61 6.86 -7.80
CA LYS A 55 -5.10 6.17 -8.98
C LYS A 55 -4.03 5.27 -9.59
N GLU A 56 -2.80 5.77 -9.64
CA GLU A 56 -1.73 4.98 -10.24
C GLU A 56 -1.42 3.75 -9.42
N LEU A 57 -1.32 3.92 -8.11
CA LEU A 57 -1.00 2.77 -7.27
C LEU A 57 -2.12 1.74 -7.26
N THR A 58 -3.34 2.18 -7.02
CA THR A 58 -4.45 1.23 -6.95
C THR A 58 -4.71 0.59 -8.29
N GLY A 59 -4.54 1.34 -9.38
CA GLY A 59 -4.69 0.78 -10.71
C GLY A 59 -3.65 -0.30 -10.99
N PHE A 60 -2.41 -0.03 -10.60
CA PHE A 60 -1.36 -1.01 -10.77
C PHE A 60 -1.65 -2.28 -9.99
N VAL A 61 -2.07 -2.13 -8.75
CA VAL A 61 -2.34 -3.30 -7.92
C VAL A 61 -3.48 -4.12 -8.52
N LYS A 62 -4.52 -3.44 -8.98
CA LYS A 62 -5.64 -4.16 -9.58
C LYS A 62 -5.24 -4.92 -10.82
N GLU A 63 -4.44 -4.29 -11.68
CA GLU A 63 -4.04 -4.95 -12.91
C GLU A 63 -3.08 -6.09 -12.64
N PHE A 64 -2.16 -5.87 -11.71
CA PHE A 64 -1.11 -6.83 -11.47
C PHE A 64 -1.54 -7.99 -10.59
N LYS A 65 -2.32 -7.71 -9.57
CA LYS A 65 -2.69 -8.73 -8.59
C LYS A 65 -4.19 -8.86 -8.37
N GLY A 66 -4.98 -8.18 -9.16
CA GLY A 66 -6.42 -8.18 -8.91
C GLY A 66 -7.04 -9.56 -8.86
N LYS A 67 -6.59 -10.44 -9.73
CA LYS A 67 -7.15 -11.78 -9.76
C LYS A 67 -6.77 -12.59 -8.52
N ASP A 68 -5.66 -12.21 -7.91
CA ASP A 68 -5.16 -12.99 -6.77
C ASP A 68 -5.69 -12.50 -5.44
N ILE A 69 -6.03 -11.22 -5.35
CA ILE A 69 -6.32 -10.64 -4.06
C ILE A 69 -7.78 -10.24 -3.85
N PHE A 70 -8.55 -10.12 -4.93
CA PHE A 70 -9.94 -9.73 -4.79
C PHE A 70 -10.86 -10.92 -4.93
N ILE A 71 -11.53 -11.21 -3.86
CA ILE A 71 -12.40 -12.36 -3.84
C ILE A 71 -13.59 -12.24 -4.72
N SER A 72 -14.00 -11.03 -4.92
CA SER A 72 -15.17 -10.81 -5.74
C SER A 72 -15.07 -11.50 -7.07
N LYS A 73 -13.86 -11.61 -7.57
CA LYS A 73 -13.75 -12.30 -8.82
C LYS A 73 -14.13 -13.74 -8.67
N ILE A 74 -13.99 -14.24 -7.51
CA ILE A 74 -14.33 -15.61 -7.30
C ILE A 74 -15.80 -15.79 -7.36
N TYR A 75 -16.52 -14.86 -6.83
CA TYR A 75 -17.85 -15.00 -6.95
C TYR A 75 -18.32 -14.60 -8.19
N GLY A 76 -17.62 -13.70 -8.70
CA GLY A 76 -18.01 -13.34 -10.00
C GLY A 76 -18.06 -14.58 -10.66
N ALA A 77 -17.37 -15.28 -10.07
CA ALA A 77 -17.41 -16.45 -10.61
C ALA A 77 -18.58 -17.04 -10.17
N ALA A 78 -18.52 -16.87 -9.41
CA ALA A 78 -19.44 -17.40 -8.97
C ALA A 78 -20.61 -16.82 -9.34
N GLU A 79 -20.18 -16.46 -9.58
CA GLU A 79 -20.74 -16.33 -9.51
C GLU A 79 -21.18 -16.18 -10.22
N GLY A 80 -21.04 -16.38 -10.55
CA GLY A 80 -21.27 -16.50 -10.98
C GLY A 80 -21.62 -16.66 -11.67
N ASP A 81 -21.52 -16.86 -11.83
CA ASP A 81 -21.71 -17.11 -12.16
C ASP A 81 -21.92 -17.49 -12.42
N GLU A 82 -21.80 -17.50 -12.38
CA GLU A 82 -21.89 -17.99 -12.38
C GLU A 82 -22.28 -18.26 -12.42
#